data_4d057efdbafcb3706d268cd57f5ae148
#
_entry.id   4d057efdbafcb3706d268cd57f5ae148
#
_cell.length_a   1.000
_cell.length_b   1.000
_cell.length_c   1.000
_cell.angle_alpha   90.00
_cell.angle_beta   90.00
_cell.angle_gamma   90.00
#
_symmetry.space_group_name_H-M   'P 1'
#
loop_
_entity.id
_entity.type
_entity.pdbx_description
1 polymer ?
#
loop_
_entity_poly.entity_id
_entity_poly.type
_entity_poly.pdbx_seq_one_letter_code
_entity_poly.pdbx_strand_id
1 'polypeptide(L)'
;MQEVPFVKEYTKTRHSVYLLTYHMIFVTKWRKPVITDEIGDFMVETARRLCIGYGGKLVSGETDRDHIHLLVSLPPSKNLTDVIRSLKTQLSKETHANPEYDAAVKKYIFGDAPLWSPSYFVATTGSVSMDTVKSYIESQRTDEHKRKYEKRSRYWNS
;
A
#
# COMPACT_ATOMS: atom_id res chain seq x y z
N MET A 1 1.89 -29.23 -10.14
CA MET A 1 1.39 -27.87 -9.85
C MET A 1 1.08 -27.20 -11.17
N GLN A 2 -0.20 -27.03 -11.46
CA GLN A 2 -0.59 -26.36 -12.69
C GLN A 2 -0.32 -24.87 -12.49
N GLU A 3 0.62 -24.34 -13.25
CA GLU A 3 0.71 -22.89 -13.42
C GLU A 3 -0.59 -22.44 -14.10
N VAL A 4 -1.37 -21.65 -13.39
CA VAL A 4 -2.48 -20.95 -14.02
C VAL A 4 -1.82 -20.07 -15.09
N PRO A 5 -2.15 -20.25 -16.37
CA PRO A 5 -1.56 -19.40 -17.41
C PRO A 5 -1.92 -17.96 -17.09
N PHE A 6 -0.91 -17.18 -16.76
CA PHE A 6 -1.05 -15.73 -16.59
C PHE A 6 -1.44 -15.19 -17.97
N VAL A 7 -2.73 -14.98 -18.18
CA VAL A 7 -3.20 -14.35 -19.42
C VAL A 7 -2.72 -12.90 -19.37
N LYS A 8 -1.66 -12.63 -20.09
CA LYS A 8 -1.15 -11.27 -20.27
C LYS A 8 -2.15 -10.48 -21.09
N GLU A 9 -3.03 -9.78 -20.43
CA GLU A 9 -3.94 -8.84 -21.08
C GLU A 9 -3.23 -7.51 -21.33
N TYR A 10 -2.84 -7.28 -22.58
CA TYR A 10 -2.35 -5.97 -23.00
C TYR A 10 -3.49 -4.99 -23.13
N THR A 11 -3.25 -3.75 -22.68
CA THR A 11 -4.16 -2.64 -22.93
C THR A 11 -3.81 -2.01 -24.27
N LYS A 12 -4.84 -1.80 -25.10
CA LYS A 12 -4.71 -1.17 -26.43
C LYS A 12 -5.42 0.16 -26.41
N THR A 13 -4.70 1.19 -26.86
CA THR A 13 -5.27 2.49 -27.17
C THR A 13 -5.06 2.78 -28.66
N ARG A 14 -5.53 3.94 -29.13
CA ARG A 14 -5.34 4.35 -30.53
C ARG A 14 -3.86 4.39 -30.94
N HIS A 15 -2.95 4.73 -30.03
CA HIS A 15 -1.54 4.96 -30.31
C HIS A 15 -0.58 4.08 -29.50
N SER A 16 -1.10 3.17 -28.67
CA SER A 16 -0.24 2.37 -27.82
C SER A 16 -0.82 1.00 -27.48
N VAL A 17 0.08 0.06 -27.23
CA VAL A 17 -0.21 -1.23 -26.63
C VAL A 17 0.72 -1.37 -25.43
N TYR A 18 0.19 -1.61 -24.25
CA TYR A 18 1.01 -1.70 -23.04
C TYR A 18 0.49 -2.72 -22.03
N LEU A 19 1.42 -3.16 -21.21
CA LEU A 19 1.15 -3.96 -20.03
C LEU A 19 2.11 -3.47 -18.93
N LEU A 20 1.65 -2.53 -18.14
CA LEU A 20 2.41 -1.92 -17.05
C LEU A 20 1.68 -2.20 -15.74
N THR A 21 2.01 -3.33 -15.14
CA THR A 21 1.38 -3.81 -13.91
C THR A 21 2.42 -3.84 -12.79
N TYR A 22 2.04 -3.33 -11.64
CA TYR A 22 2.91 -3.14 -10.50
C TYR A 22 2.32 -3.77 -9.24
N HIS A 23 3.16 -4.50 -8.50
CA HIS A 23 2.90 -4.83 -7.11
C HIS A 23 3.26 -3.64 -6.24
N MET A 24 2.33 -3.17 -5.42
CA MET A 24 2.54 -2.09 -4.46
C MET A 24 2.19 -2.59 -3.07
N ILE A 25 3.07 -2.34 -2.10
CA ILE A 25 2.82 -2.70 -0.70
C ILE A 25 3.00 -1.48 0.17
N PHE A 26 1.97 -1.15 0.93
CA PHE A 26 1.98 -0.09 1.94
C PHE A 26 1.80 -0.71 3.32
N VAL A 27 2.70 -0.39 4.22
CA VAL A 27 2.70 -0.90 5.59
C VAL A 27 2.21 0.21 6.53
N THR A 28 1.41 -0.15 7.51
CA THR A 28 0.89 0.80 8.50
C THR A 28 2.02 1.36 9.37
N LYS A 29 1.81 2.55 9.90
CA LYS A 29 2.76 3.22 10.81
C LYS A 29 3.05 2.32 12.00
N TRP A 30 4.33 2.10 12.28
CA TRP A 30 4.83 1.20 13.33
C TRP A 30 4.31 -0.24 13.21
N ARG A 31 3.86 -0.62 12.02
CA ARG A 31 3.26 -1.94 11.74
C ARG A 31 2.10 -2.28 12.68
N LYS A 32 1.30 -1.26 13.04
CA LYS A 32 0.15 -1.46 13.92
C LYS A 32 -0.99 -2.19 13.21
N PRO A 33 -1.68 -3.11 13.91
CA PRO A 33 -2.73 -3.94 13.30
C PRO A 33 -4.07 -3.18 13.22
N VAL A 34 -4.11 -2.10 12.46
CA VAL A 34 -5.28 -1.21 12.35
C VAL A 34 -6.25 -1.61 11.25
N ILE A 35 -5.81 -2.43 10.28
CA ILE A 35 -6.64 -2.82 9.15
C ILE A 35 -7.50 -4.02 9.55
N THR A 36 -8.71 -3.76 10.00
CA THR A 36 -9.73 -4.79 10.22
C THR A 36 -10.22 -5.31 8.86
N ASP A 37 -10.93 -6.43 8.84
CA ASP A 37 -11.49 -6.97 7.61
C ASP A 37 -12.39 -5.94 6.90
N GLU A 38 -13.20 -5.22 7.65
CA GLU A 38 -14.09 -4.17 7.12
C GLU A 38 -13.32 -2.98 6.55
N ILE A 39 -12.31 -2.49 7.27
CA ILE A 39 -11.44 -1.42 6.78
C ILE A 39 -10.66 -1.88 5.54
N GLY A 40 -10.19 -3.13 5.53
CA GLY A 40 -9.50 -3.71 4.40
C GLY A 40 -10.36 -3.75 3.14
N ASP A 41 -11.59 -4.21 3.24
CA ASP A 41 -12.54 -4.22 2.14
C ASP A 41 -12.83 -2.80 1.63
N PHE A 42 -13.01 -1.86 2.54
CA PHE A 42 -13.18 -0.44 2.20
C PHE A 42 -11.97 0.13 1.46
N MET A 43 -10.75 -0.16 1.92
CA MET A 43 -9.52 0.30 1.29
C MET A 43 -9.34 -0.26 -0.12
N VAL A 44 -9.63 -1.55 -0.31
CA VAL A 44 -9.53 -2.19 -1.64
C VAL A 44 -10.53 -1.58 -2.61
N GLU A 45 -11.77 -1.35 -2.20
CA GLU A 45 -12.78 -0.69 -3.05
C GLU A 45 -12.41 0.77 -3.35
N THR A 46 -11.87 1.49 -2.38
CA THR A 46 -11.37 2.85 -2.59
C THR A 46 -10.21 2.86 -3.59
N ALA A 47 -9.26 1.95 -3.45
CA ALA A 47 -8.14 1.80 -4.38
C ALA A 47 -8.63 1.47 -5.81
N ARG A 48 -9.64 0.62 -5.94
CA ARG A 48 -10.26 0.28 -7.23
C ARG A 48 -10.78 1.53 -7.94
N ARG A 49 -11.54 2.35 -7.23
CA ARG A 49 -12.09 3.59 -7.77
C ARG A 49 -10.99 4.60 -8.13
N LEU A 50 -9.97 4.74 -7.28
CA LEU A 50 -8.85 5.65 -7.53
C LEU A 50 -8.07 5.23 -8.77
N CYS A 51 -7.78 3.96 -8.94
CA CYS A 51 -7.05 3.44 -10.11
C CYS A 51 -7.79 3.74 -11.42
N ILE A 52 -9.10 3.62 -11.44
CA ILE A 52 -9.93 4.02 -12.61
C ILE A 52 -9.72 5.52 -12.89
N GLY A 53 -9.69 6.35 -11.86
CA GLY A 53 -9.42 7.78 -11.98
C GLY A 53 -8.04 8.11 -12.54
N TYR A 54 -7.06 7.25 -12.34
CA TYR A 54 -5.71 7.40 -12.94
C TYR A 54 -5.64 6.93 -14.40
N GLY A 55 -6.72 6.42 -14.94
CA GLY A 55 -6.74 5.83 -16.29
C GLY A 55 -6.24 4.38 -16.33
N GLY A 56 -6.08 3.77 -15.17
CA GLY A 56 -5.68 2.38 -15.01
C GLY A 56 -6.78 1.50 -14.41
N LYS A 57 -6.37 0.44 -13.77
CA LYS A 57 -7.29 -0.44 -13.03
C LYS A 57 -6.58 -1.15 -11.88
N LEU A 58 -7.34 -1.50 -10.86
CA LEU A 58 -6.89 -2.42 -9.81
C LEU A 58 -7.15 -3.85 -10.31
N VAL A 59 -6.09 -4.61 -10.52
CA VAL A 59 -6.18 -6.03 -10.94
C VAL A 59 -6.57 -6.90 -9.76
N SER A 60 -5.92 -6.69 -8.60
CA SER A 60 -6.27 -7.34 -7.36
C SER A 60 -5.80 -6.51 -6.16
N GLY A 61 -6.44 -6.71 -5.03
CA GLY A 61 -6.05 -6.07 -3.78
C GLY A 61 -6.31 -7.00 -2.61
N GLU A 62 -5.35 -7.09 -1.72
CA GLU A 62 -5.42 -7.89 -0.52
C GLU A 62 -4.93 -7.08 0.68
N THR A 63 -5.49 -7.32 1.83
CA THR A 63 -5.09 -6.69 3.07
C THR A 63 -4.78 -7.73 4.14
N ASP A 64 -3.85 -7.39 5.00
CA ASP A 64 -3.67 -8.00 6.29
C ASP A 64 -3.77 -6.89 7.34
N ARG A 65 -3.63 -7.20 8.59
CA ARG A 65 -3.82 -6.24 9.70
C ARG A 65 -2.89 -5.02 9.61
N ASP A 66 -1.71 -5.18 9.05
CA ASP A 66 -0.65 -4.17 9.06
C ASP A 66 -0.15 -3.76 7.67
N HIS A 67 -0.77 -4.24 6.60
CA HIS A 67 -0.38 -3.85 5.25
C HIS A 67 -1.49 -4.07 4.22
N ILE A 68 -1.34 -3.38 3.10
CA ILE A 68 -2.14 -3.57 1.89
C ILE A 68 -1.23 -3.93 0.72
N HIS A 69 -1.62 -4.92 -0.05
CA HIS A 69 -0.96 -5.35 -1.27
C HIS A 69 -1.89 -5.10 -2.45
N LEU A 70 -1.48 -4.23 -3.36
CA LEU A 70 -2.24 -3.86 -4.55
C LEU A 70 -1.49 -4.29 -5.80
N LEU A 71 -2.21 -4.88 -6.75
CA LEU A 71 -1.73 -5.14 -8.10
C LEU A 71 -2.42 -4.16 -9.04
N VAL A 72 -1.67 -3.19 -9.54
CA VAL A 72 -2.19 -2.03 -10.25
C VAL A 72 -1.67 -1.98 -11.67
N SER A 73 -2.57 -1.83 -12.64
CA SER A 73 -2.23 -1.56 -14.03
C SER A 73 -2.36 -0.07 -14.32
N LEU A 74 -1.33 0.53 -14.90
CA LEU A 74 -1.26 1.96 -15.19
C LEU A 74 -0.93 2.23 -16.66
N PRO A 75 -1.44 3.34 -17.23
CA PRO A 75 -1.01 3.78 -18.55
C PRO A 75 0.40 4.37 -18.52
N PRO A 76 1.14 4.35 -19.65
CA PRO A 76 2.51 4.90 -19.75
C PRO A 76 2.61 6.39 -19.42
N SER A 77 1.50 7.12 -19.56
CA SER A 77 1.42 8.57 -19.30
C SER A 77 1.46 8.96 -17.82
N LYS A 78 1.31 8.00 -16.90
CA LYS A 78 1.25 8.27 -15.47
C LYS A 78 2.62 8.14 -14.81
N ASN A 79 2.94 9.11 -13.96
CA ASN A 79 4.12 9.06 -13.12
C ASN A 79 3.85 8.11 -11.94
N LEU A 80 4.65 7.06 -11.82
CA LEU A 80 4.46 6.02 -10.82
C LEU A 80 4.54 6.58 -9.38
N THR A 81 5.51 7.44 -9.10
CA THR A 81 5.68 8.05 -7.78
C THR A 81 4.46 8.88 -7.38
N ASP A 82 3.91 9.65 -8.32
CA ASP A 82 2.72 10.47 -8.07
C ASP A 82 1.49 9.61 -7.79
N VAL A 83 1.33 8.51 -8.51
CA VAL A 83 0.23 7.55 -8.28
C VAL A 83 0.35 6.92 -6.89
N ILE A 84 1.54 6.45 -6.51
CA ILE A 84 1.77 5.85 -5.19
C ILE A 84 1.47 6.87 -4.09
N ARG A 85 1.97 8.09 -4.21
CA ARG A 85 1.71 9.17 -3.26
C ARG A 85 0.23 9.46 -3.13
N SER A 86 -0.47 9.55 -4.25
CA SER A 86 -1.91 9.79 -4.29
C SER A 86 -2.70 8.64 -3.63
N LEU A 87 -2.37 7.40 -3.95
CA LEU A 87 -3.00 6.22 -3.34
C LEU A 87 -2.85 6.23 -1.82
N LYS A 88 -1.64 6.40 -1.31
CA LYS A 88 -1.38 6.44 0.13
C LYS A 88 -2.17 7.57 0.81
N THR A 89 -2.13 8.76 0.24
CA THR A 89 -2.82 9.93 0.78
C THR A 89 -4.33 9.76 0.79
N GLN A 90 -4.90 9.31 -0.32
CA GLN A 90 -6.36 9.16 -0.45
C GLN A 90 -6.90 8.00 0.39
N LEU A 91 -6.20 6.88 0.45
CA LEU A 91 -6.58 5.77 1.33
C LEU A 91 -6.58 6.20 2.80
N SER A 92 -5.60 6.98 3.22
CA SER A 92 -5.55 7.54 4.57
C SER A 92 -6.70 8.52 4.82
N LYS A 93 -6.90 9.49 3.94
CA LYS A 93 -7.96 10.50 4.08
C LYS A 93 -9.35 9.88 4.13
N GLU A 94 -9.66 8.97 3.23
CA GLU A 94 -10.99 8.36 3.16
C GLU A 94 -11.25 7.41 4.33
N THR A 95 -10.23 6.72 4.82
CA THR A 95 -10.34 5.92 6.04
C THR A 95 -10.63 6.81 7.26
N HIS A 96 -9.89 7.89 7.43
CA HIS A 96 -10.12 8.84 8.53
C HIS A 96 -11.43 9.64 8.41
N ALA A 97 -11.97 9.77 7.21
CA ALA A 97 -13.27 10.42 6.99
C ALA A 97 -14.45 9.61 7.52
N ASN A 98 -14.29 8.31 7.70
CA ASN A 98 -15.28 7.47 8.36
C ASN A 98 -15.01 7.47 9.87
N PRO A 99 -15.95 8.00 10.71
CA PRO A 99 -15.71 8.13 12.15
C PRO A 99 -15.42 6.81 12.88
N GLU A 100 -16.04 5.72 12.44
CA GLU A 100 -15.82 4.39 13.01
C GLU A 100 -14.42 3.88 12.68
N TYR A 101 -13.97 4.04 11.43
CA TYR A 101 -12.64 3.64 11.01
C TYR A 101 -11.55 4.51 11.62
N ASP A 102 -11.79 5.82 11.69
CA ASP A 102 -10.89 6.75 12.34
C ASP A 102 -10.67 6.39 13.82
N ALA A 103 -11.73 6.07 14.54
CA ALA A 103 -11.65 5.63 15.92
C ALA A 103 -10.86 4.32 16.08
N ALA A 104 -11.06 3.36 15.18
CA ALA A 104 -10.32 2.10 15.18
C ALA A 104 -8.81 2.30 14.94
N VAL A 105 -8.45 3.16 13.99
CA VAL A 105 -7.05 3.50 13.70
C VAL A 105 -6.40 4.22 14.88
N LYS A 106 -7.09 5.16 15.50
CA LYS A 106 -6.57 5.97 16.60
C LYS A 106 -6.33 5.20 17.90
N LYS A 107 -6.85 3.99 18.03
CA LYS A 107 -6.47 3.10 19.13
C LYS A 107 -4.99 2.72 19.12
N TYR A 108 -4.36 2.73 17.95
CA TYR A 108 -2.98 2.29 17.77
C TYR A 108 -2.06 3.39 17.26
N ILE A 109 -2.56 4.32 16.48
CA ILE A 109 -1.81 5.41 15.85
C ILE A 109 -2.38 6.73 16.35
N PHE A 110 -1.64 7.39 17.23
CA PHE A 110 -2.11 8.56 17.97
C PHE A 110 -1.71 9.89 17.33
N GLY A 111 -2.50 10.92 17.61
CA GLY A 111 -2.19 12.30 17.25
C GLY A 111 -2.07 12.50 15.72
N ASP A 112 -1.06 13.25 15.31
CA ASP A 112 -0.82 13.59 13.92
C ASP A 112 0.03 12.55 13.15
N ALA A 113 0.29 11.40 13.75
CA ALA A 113 1.04 10.35 13.07
C ALA A 113 0.28 9.85 11.84
N PRO A 114 0.95 9.71 10.69
CA PRO A 114 0.31 9.23 9.48
C PRO A 114 -0.10 7.77 9.59
N LEU A 115 -1.12 7.39 8.82
CA LEU A 115 -1.59 5.99 8.77
C LEU A 115 -0.50 5.03 8.27
N TRP A 116 0.24 5.47 7.25
CA TRP A 116 1.23 4.64 6.57
C TRP A 116 2.65 4.93 7.04
N SER A 117 3.48 3.89 7.04
CA SER A 117 4.94 4.03 7.08
C SER A 117 5.40 4.92 5.92
N PRO A 118 6.46 5.71 6.06
CA PRO A 118 6.92 6.62 5.01
C PRO A 118 7.45 5.90 3.76
N SER A 119 7.83 4.64 3.88
CA SER A 119 8.31 3.81 2.79
C SER A 119 7.18 3.10 2.05
N TYR A 120 7.48 2.55 0.89
CA TYR A 120 6.63 1.65 0.14
C TYR A 120 7.48 0.65 -0.65
N PHE A 121 6.88 -0.48 -1.00
CA PHE A 121 7.47 -1.42 -1.93
C PHE A 121 6.74 -1.32 -3.26
N VAL A 122 7.48 -1.33 -4.37
CA VAL A 122 6.93 -1.43 -5.72
C VAL A 122 7.81 -2.31 -6.57
N ALA A 123 7.19 -3.20 -7.33
CA ALA A 123 7.86 -4.05 -8.29
C ALA A 123 6.96 -4.27 -9.51
N THR A 124 7.56 -4.42 -10.67
CA THR A 124 6.82 -4.85 -11.87
C THR A 124 6.35 -6.29 -11.72
N THR A 125 5.32 -6.64 -12.48
CA THR A 125 4.85 -8.03 -12.50
C THR A 125 5.89 -8.96 -13.10
N GLY A 126 6.38 -9.78 -12.30
CA GLY A 126 7.25 -10.89 -12.52
C GLY A 126 7.09 -11.76 -11.31
N SER A 127 8.05 -12.58 -11.00
CA SER A 127 8.03 -13.40 -9.79
C SER A 127 8.39 -12.56 -8.56
N VAL A 128 7.40 -11.90 -7.94
CA VAL A 128 7.56 -11.41 -6.58
C VAL A 128 7.21 -12.56 -5.64
N SER A 129 8.20 -13.12 -4.97
CA SER A 129 7.96 -14.21 -4.02
C SER A 129 7.31 -13.70 -2.73
N MET A 130 6.53 -14.55 -2.09
CA MET A 130 5.95 -14.24 -0.77
C MET A 130 7.04 -13.98 0.27
N ASP A 131 8.20 -14.61 0.14
CA ASP A 131 9.36 -14.37 1.02
C ASP A 131 9.90 -12.95 0.88
N THR A 132 9.95 -12.41 -0.34
CA THR A 132 10.33 -11.02 -0.58
C THR A 132 9.37 -10.05 0.08
N VAL A 133 8.06 -10.27 -0.04
CA VAL A 133 7.01 -9.47 0.60
C VAL A 133 7.14 -9.51 2.12
N LYS A 134 7.31 -10.69 2.69
CA LYS A 134 7.53 -10.90 4.13
C LYS A 134 8.75 -10.15 4.64
N SER A 135 9.88 -10.30 3.96
CA SER A 135 11.14 -9.63 4.32
C SER A 135 10.98 -8.11 4.32
N TYR A 136 10.28 -7.57 3.33
CA TYR A 136 10.02 -6.12 3.29
C TYR A 136 9.20 -5.66 4.50
N ILE A 137 8.10 -6.33 4.81
CA ILE A 137 7.21 -5.97 5.93
C ILE A 137 7.96 -6.05 7.26
N GLU A 138 8.73 -7.10 7.47
CA GLU A 138 9.54 -7.28 8.69
C GLU A 138 10.63 -6.22 8.84
N SER A 139 11.28 -5.81 7.74
CA SER A 139 12.30 -4.76 7.75
C SER A 139 11.72 -3.40 8.17
N GLN A 140 10.50 -3.08 7.76
CA GLN A 140 9.83 -1.83 8.14
C GLN A 140 9.64 -1.73 9.66
N ARG A 141 9.19 -2.81 10.28
CA ARG A 141 9.03 -2.86 11.74
C ARG A 141 10.35 -2.64 12.48
N THR A 142 11.41 -3.30 12.03
CA THR A 142 12.74 -3.22 12.64
C THR A 142 13.30 -1.81 12.57
N ASP A 143 13.23 -1.16 11.41
CA ASP A 143 13.74 0.19 11.18
C ASP A 143 12.99 1.23 12.02
N GLU A 144 11.69 1.13 12.12
CA GLU A 144 10.88 2.03 12.94
C GLU A 144 11.14 1.85 14.44
N HIS A 145 11.34 0.63 14.89
CA HIS A 145 11.73 0.34 16.28
C HIS A 145 13.11 0.91 16.61
N LYS A 146 14.08 0.78 15.72
CA LYS A 146 15.43 1.38 15.90
C LYS A 146 15.34 2.89 15.99
N ARG A 147 14.63 3.56 15.09
CA ARG A 147 14.46 5.02 15.11
C ARG A 147 13.79 5.51 16.38
N LYS A 148 12.81 4.78 16.87
CA LYS A 148 12.09 5.11 18.10
C LYS A 148 13.01 4.95 19.33
N TYR A 149 13.85 3.92 19.33
CA TYR A 149 14.84 3.69 20.39
C TYR A 149 15.93 4.78 20.37
N GLU A 150 16.47 5.12 19.23
CA GLU A 150 17.46 6.17 19.06
C GLU A 150 16.92 7.55 19.48
N LYS A 151 15.69 7.89 19.15
CA LYS A 151 15.03 9.11 19.61
C LYS A 151 14.90 9.14 21.14
N ARG A 152 14.50 8.03 21.76
CA ARG A 152 14.39 7.91 23.22
C ARG A 152 15.74 8.05 23.90
N SER A 153 16.79 7.40 23.38
CA SER A 153 18.13 7.47 23.97
C SER A 153 18.72 8.88 23.90
N ARG A 154 18.46 9.64 22.84
CA ARG A 154 18.86 11.05 22.73
C ARG A 154 18.18 11.95 23.76
N TYR A 155 16.94 11.68 24.10
CA TYR A 155 16.19 12.44 25.13
C TYR A 155 16.72 12.21 26.56
N TRP A 156 17.24 11.02 26.83
CA TRP A 156 17.74 10.65 28.16
C TRP A 156 19.22 10.95 28.36
N ASN A 157 19.97 11.22 27.27
CA ASN A 157 21.42 11.52 27.31
C ASN A 157 21.74 12.99 27.07
N SER A 158 20.74 13.85 27.03
CA SER A 158 20.92 15.30 26.90
C SER A 158 20.77 16.02 28.24
#